data_345aee338f40b3e22887bcd54f03f462
#
_entry.id   345aee338f40b3e22887bcd54f03f462
#
_cell.length_a   1.000
_cell.length_b   1.000
_cell.length_c   1.000
_cell.angle_alpha   90.00
_cell.angle_beta   90.00
_cell.angle_gamma   90.00
#
_symmetry.space_group_name_H-M   'P 1'
#
loop_
_entity.id
_entity.type
_entity.pdbx_description
1 polymer ?
#
loop_
_entity_poly.entity_id
_entity_poly.type
_entity_poly.pdbx_seq_one_letter_code
_entity_poly.pdbx_strand_id
1 'polypeptide(L)'
;MVITSLKDMDEIRAANILNLPKELSFYSWPKAWSQACTGFVCEGLKPGFFNSIKITVPSVIVSVGLSAINGYALAFWRFKGAYFFFGLCMFGAFIPYQVMVYPLLKIEDALGIYSTLPGIILVHTIFGMPILTLIFRNFYVSLPIDLFKAARIDGGNFIKIFLYVIIPMSAPITIVAVILQVTGIWNDFLLGLVFAGRDNQPMTVQLNNIVQVDYGVAEYNVDMSATILTSLVPLFVYFISGRWFVRGIAAGAIKG
;
A
#
# COMPACT_ATOMS: atom_id res chain seq x y z
N MET A 1 20.43 2.19 12.78
CA MET A 1 19.09 2.60 13.21
C MET A 1 18.77 2.07 14.61
N VAL A 2 18.64 0.74 14.83
CA VAL A 2 18.27 0.17 16.15
C VAL A 2 19.22 0.64 17.27
N ILE A 3 20.53 0.52 17.07
CA ILE A 3 21.52 0.95 18.05
C ILE A 3 21.37 2.45 18.39
N THR A 4 21.16 3.29 17.39
CA THR A 4 21.02 4.75 17.57
C THR A 4 19.72 5.12 18.28
N SER A 5 18.61 4.38 18.02
CA SER A 5 17.33 4.61 18.69
C SER A 5 17.35 4.28 20.20
N LEU A 6 18.35 3.56 20.66
CA LEU A 6 18.53 3.15 22.06
C LEU A 6 19.61 3.96 22.80
N LYS A 7 20.10 5.06 22.21
CA LYS A 7 21.10 5.96 22.79
C LYS A 7 20.50 7.32 23.16
N ASP A 8 21.09 7.98 24.14
CA ASP A 8 20.85 9.39 24.39
C ASP A 8 21.62 10.28 23.40
N MET A 9 21.14 11.50 23.20
CA MET A 9 21.71 12.43 22.23
C MET A 9 23.16 12.81 22.51
N ASP A 10 23.55 12.89 23.79
CA ASP A 10 24.91 13.21 24.20
C ASP A 10 25.89 12.09 23.79
N GLU A 11 25.46 10.84 23.91
CA GLU A 11 26.23 9.69 23.46
C GLU A 11 26.34 9.64 21.91
N ILE A 12 25.24 9.97 21.19
CA ILE A 12 25.25 10.00 19.72
C ILE A 12 26.22 11.05 19.20
N ARG A 13 26.29 12.21 19.84
CA ARG A 13 27.19 13.31 19.45
C ARG A 13 28.65 13.06 19.81
N ALA A 14 28.91 12.33 20.89
CA ALA A 14 30.25 12.12 21.42
C ALA A 14 30.95 10.87 20.84
N ALA A 15 30.20 9.91 20.29
CA ALA A 15 30.71 8.59 19.94
C ALA A 15 30.47 8.20 18.47
N ASN A 16 31.13 7.14 18.04
CA ASN A 16 30.91 6.51 16.75
C ASN A 16 29.49 5.90 16.68
N ILE A 17 28.78 6.09 15.58
CA ILE A 17 27.40 5.61 15.35
C ILE A 17 27.26 4.10 15.59
N LEU A 18 28.33 3.32 15.29
CA LEU A 18 28.33 1.86 15.39
C LEU A 18 28.63 1.33 16.80
N ASN A 19 29.07 2.16 17.73
CA ASN A 19 29.33 1.72 19.10
C ASN A 19 28.02 1.27 19.77
N LEU A 20 28.07 0.23 20.59
CA LEU A 20 26.93 -0.16 21.42
C LEU A 20 26.61 0.94 22.44
N PRO A 21 25.33 1.12 22.83
CA PRO A 21 24.95 2.08 23.84
C PRO A 21 25.63 1.73 25.18
N LYS A 22 26.13 2.75 25.89
CA LYS A 22 26.65 2.59 27.24
C LYS A 22 25.53 2.30 28.22
N GLU A 23 24.41 3.00 28.05
CA GLU A 23 23.15 2.79 28.76
C GLU A 23 22.02 2.69 27.74
N LEU A 24 21.10 1.73 27.95
CA LEU A 24 19.94 1.56 27.08
C LEU A 24 18.88 2.63 27.43
N SER A 25 18.62 3.54 26.52
CA SER A 25 17.59 4.56 26.64
C SER A 25 16.42 4.24 25.71
N PHE A 26 15.22 4.11 26.27
CA PHE A 26 13.99 3.95 25.50
C PHE A 26 13.19 5.24 25.37
N TYR A 27 13.73 6.37 25.81
CA TYR A 27 13.07 7.68 25.79
C TYR A 27 12.57 8.10 24.41
N SER A 28 13.33 7.80 23.36
CA SER A 28 13.03 8.17 21.98
C SER A 28 11.77 7.50 21.41
N TRP A 29 11.41 6.31 21.90
CA TRP A 29 10.27 5.54 21.35
C TRP A 29 8.90 6.14 21.68
N PRO A 30 8.54 6.38 22.97
CA PRO A 30 7.29 7.07 23.29
C PRO A 30 7.27 8.50 22.74
N LYS A 31 8.43 9.18 22.69
CA LYS A 31 8.53 10.51 22.10
C LYS A 31 8.20 10.48 20.60
N ALA A 32 8.81 9.59 19.81
CA ALA A 32 8.52 9.42 18.39
C ALA A 32 7.04 9.08 18.15
N TRP A 33 6.45 8.25 19.01
CA TRP A 33 5.06 7.83 18.86
C TRP A 33 4.04 8.93 19.13
N SER A 34 4.22 9.73 20.20
CA SER A 34 3.15 10.60 20.71
C SER A 34 3.56 12.03 21.09
N GLN A 35 4.83 12.42 20.95
CA GLN A 35 5.31 13.70 21.46
C GLN A 35 6.23 14.44 20.47
N ALA A 36 6.75 13.77 19.44
CA ALA A 36 7.54 14.44 18.42
C ALA A 36 6.72 15.50 17.70
N CYS A 37 7.33 16.65 17.43
CA CYS A 37 6.63 17.78 16.83
C CYS A 37 6.74 17.75 15.30
N THR A 38 5.63 18.02 14.62
CA THR A 38 5.54 18.29 13.19
C THR A 38 5.17 19.76 13.02
N GLY A 39 6.16 20.63 12.99
CA GLY A 39 5.95 22.08 13.08
C GLY A 39 5.45 22.48 14.48
N PHE A 40 4.26 23.06 14.57
CA PHE A 40 3.66 23.50 15.84
C PHE A 40 2.81 22.43 16.55
N VAL A 41 2.58 21.29 15.94
CA VAL A 41 1.77 20.20 16.49
C VAL A 41 2.69 19.08 16.99
N CYS A 42 2.58 18.72 18.27
CA CYS A 42 3.44 17.73 18.91
C CYS A 42 2.63 16.49 19.33
N GLU A 43 2.24 15.68 18.35
CA GLU A 43 1.45 14.44 18.53
C GLU A 43 2.17 13.18 18.04
N GLY A 44 3.42 13.32 17.59
CA GLY A 44 4.24 12.23 17.07
C GLY A 44 3.67 11.58 15.82
N LEU A 45 3.96 10.28 15.65
CA LEU A 45 3.50 9.47 14.52
C LEU A 45 2.08 8.94 14.68
N LYS A 46 1.51 8.98 15.90
CA LYS A 46 0.23 8.36 16.22
C LYS A 46 -0.92 8.76 15.28
N PRO A 47 -1.16 10.04 14.96
CA PRO A 47 -2.22 10.42 14.01
C PRO A 47 -1.99 9.84 12.63
N GLY A 48 -0.75 9.90 12.13
CA GLY A 48 -0.36 9.35 10.83
C GLY A 48 -0.56 7.84 10.72
N PHE A 49 -0.31 7.10 11.80
CA PHE A 49 -0.57 5.66 11.86
C PHE A 49 -2.05 5.36 11.62
N PHE A 50 -2.96 6.01 12.33
CA PHE A 50 -4.40 5.82 12.14
C PHE A 50 -4.88 6.30 10.77
N ASN A 51 -4.31 7.40 10.25
CA ASN A 51 -4.62 7.88 8.92
C ASN A 51 -4.13 6.88 7.85
N SER A 52 -2.93 6.32 7.99
CA SER A 52 -2.45 5.25 7.09
C SER A 52 -3.40 4.05 7.08
N ILE A 53 -3.95 3.63 8.23
CA ILE A 53 -4.95 2.56 8.29
C ILE A 53 -6.23 2.96 7.54
N LYS A 54 -6.76 4.18 7.81
CA LYS A 54 -7.98 4.70 7.15
C LYS A 54 -7.83 4.82 5.63
N ILE A 55 -6.62 5.08 5.15
CA ILE A 55 -6.30 5.14 3.72
C ILE A 55 -6.10 3.73 3.16
N THR A 56 -5.25 2.91 3.79
CA THR A 56 -4.80 1.62 3.26
C THR A 56 -5.95 0.61 3.19
N VAL A 57 -6.73 0.45 4.26
CA VAL A 57 -7.77 -0.59 4.31
C VAL A 57 -8.82 -0.43 3.21
N PRO A 58 -9.51 0.72 3.06
CA PRO A 58 -10.49 0.87 2.01
C PRO A 58 -9.88 0.86 0.61
N SER A 59 -8.69 1.46 0.41
CA SER A 59 -8.01 1.43 -0.89
C SER A 59 -7.67 0.01 -1.33
N VAL A 60 -7.21 -0.84 -0.41
CA VAL A 60 -6.92 -2.26 -0.70
C VAL A 60 -8.22 -3.01 -1.03
N ILE A 61 -9.27 -2.84 -0.25
CA ILE A 61 -10.55 -3.53 -0.49
C ILE A 61 -11.10 -3.16 -1.88
N VAL A 62 -11.12 -1.88 -2.22
CA VAL A 62 -11.67 -1.40 -3.48
C VAL A 62 -10.78 -1.81 -4.66
N SER A 63 -9.47 -1.56 -4.60
CA SER A 63 -8.56 -1.84 -5.71
C SER A 63 -8.43 -3.35 -5.98
N VAL A 64 -8.29 -4.18 -4.95
CA VAL A 64 -8.21 -5.64 -5.10
C VAL A 64 -9.54 -6.21 -5.60
N GLY A 65 -10.67 -5.74 -5.04
CA GLY A 65 -12.00 -6.19 -5.46
C GLY A 65 -12.29 -5.86 -6.93
N LEU A 66 -12.08 -4.61 -7.34
CA LEU A 66 -12.25 -4.20 -8.75
C LEU A 66 -11.29 -4.94 -9.67
N SER A 67 -10.04 -5.12 -9.26
CA SER A 67 -9.04 -5.83 -10.08
C SER A 67 -9.36 -7.32 -10.26
N ALA A 68 -9.91 -7.96 -9.22
CA ALA A 68 -10.35 -9.35 -9.32
C ALA A 68 -11.50 -9.49 -10.33
N ILE A 69 -12.49 -8.58 -10.31
CA ILE A 69 -13.60 -8.55 -11.26
C ILE A 69 -13.09 -8.27 -12.69
N ASN A 70 -12.23 -7.28 -12.85
CA ASN A 70 -11.66 -6.91 -14.15
C ASN A 70 -10.81 -8.05 -14.73
N GLY A 71 -9.95 -8.65 -13.93
CA GLY A 71 -9.13 -9.81 -14.31
C GLY A 71 -9.99 -10.99 -14.76
N TYR A 72 -11.08 -11.27 -14.03
CA TYR A 72 -12.04 -12.31 -14.37
C TYR A 72 -12.76 -12.02 -15.70
N ALA A 73 -13.24 -10.78 -15.88
CA ALA A 73 -13.85 -10.38 -17.13
C ALA A 73 -12.90 -10.54 -18.32
N LEU A 74 -11.66 -10.10 -18.18
CA LEU A 74 -10.63 -10.20 -19.22
C LEU A 74 -10.15 -11.65 -19.49
N ALA A 75 -10.26 -12.55 -18.51
CA ALA A 75 -9.83 -13.94 -18.67
C ALA A 75 -10.87 -14.81 -19.37
N PHE A 76 -12.14 -14.68 -19.03
CA PHE A 76 -13.17 -15.64 -19.40
C PHE A 76 -14.31 -15.08 -20.25
N TRP A 77 -14.49 -13.76 -20.26
CA TRP A 77 -15.63 -13.15 -20.94
C TRP A 77 -15.19 -12.39 -22.19
N ARG A 78 -15.83 -12.74 -23.33
CA ARG A 78 -15.64 -12.03 -24.60
C ARG A 78 -16.62 -10.85 -24.68
N PHE A 79 -16.12 -9.63 -24.52
CA PHE A 79 -16.91 -8.41 -24.68
C PHE A 79 -16.24 -7.45 -25.66
N LYS A 80 -17.05 -6.60 -26.29
CA LYS A 80 -16.54 -5.56 -27.22
C LYS A 80 -15.66 -4.58 -26.43
N GLY A 81 -14.43 -4.36 -26.91
CA GLY A 81 -13.48 -3.47 -26.25
C GLY A 81 -12.55 -4.14 -25.22
N ALA A 82 -12.61 -5.48 -25.01
CA ALA A 82 -11.73 -6.18 -24.06
C ALA A 82 -10.24 -5.94 -24.34
N TYR A 83 -9.82 -5.94 -25.60
CA TYR A 83 -8.43 -5.64 -25.99
C TYR A 83 -8.03 -4.19 -25.68
N PHE A 84 -8.94 -3.22 -25.92
CA PHE A 84 -8.70 -1.83 -25.58
C PHE A 84 -8.57 -1.64 -24.06
N PHE A 85 -9.47 -2.23 -23.29
CA PHE A 85 -9.41 -2.19 -21.83
C PHE A 85 -8.16 -2.87 -21.28
N PHE A 86 -7.75 -4.00 -21.84
CA PHE A 86 -6.48 -4.64 -21.49
C PHE A 86 -5.28 -3.74 -21.80
N GLY A 87 -5.26 -3.12 -23.00
CA GLY A 87 -4.24 -2.14 -23.38
C GLY A 87 -4.19 -0.95 -22.43
N LEU A 88 -5.35 -0.45 -21.96
CA LEU A 88 -5.44 0.63 -20.97
C LEU A 88 -4.87 0.20 -19.61
N CYS A 89 -5.14 -1.03 -19.15
CA CYS A 89 -4.54 -1.58 -17.95
C CYS A 89 -3.01 -1.72 -18.10
N MET A 90 -2.52 -2.19 -19.26
CA MET A 90 -1.09 -2.26 -19.55
C MET A 90 -0.44 -0.87 -19.49
N PHE A 91 -1.05 0.11 -20.14
CA PHE A 91 -0.56 1.50 -20.11
C PHE A 91 -0.55 2.04 -18.66
N GLY A 92 -1.66 1.88 -17.92
CA GLY A 92 -1.79 2.35 -16.56
C GLY A 92 -0.82 1.68 -15.56
N ALA A 93 -0.43 0.41 -15.82
CA ALA A 93 0.53 -0.30 -14.97
C ALA A 93 1.98 0.20 -15.13
N PHE A 94 2.32 0.79 -16.28
CA PHE A 94 3.68 1.20 -16.60
C PHE A 94 3.88 2.72 -16.70
N ILE A 95 2.80 3.52 -16.68
CA ILE A 95 2.91 4.98 -16.67
C ILE A 95 3.55 5.45 -15.36
N PRO A 96 4.57 6.33 -15.40
CA PRO A 96 5.08 6.95 -14.19
C PRO A 96 3.98 7.75 -13.49
N TYR A 97 3.62 7.36 -12.27
CA TYR A 97 2.51 7.99 -11.54
C TYR A 97 2.72 9.49 -11.30
N GLN A 98 3.97 9.94 -11.25
CA GLN A 98 4.33 11.35 -11.11
C GLN A 98 3.76 12.23 -12.23
N VAL A 99 3.66 11.70 -13.45
CA VAL A 99 3.09 12.43 -14.61
C VAL A 99 1.58 12.65 -14.42
N MET A 100 0.93 11.72 -13.73
CA MET A 100 -0.52 11.76 -13.49
C MET A 100 -0.94 12.61 -12.29
N VAL A 101 0.00 13.05 -11.44
CA VAL A 101 -0.30 13.83 -10.24
C VAL A 101 -1.10 15.10 -10.57
N TYR A 102 -0.63 15.91 -11.50
CA TYR A 102 -1.31 17.17 -11.85
C TYR A 102 -2.69 16.96 -12.51
N PRO A 103 -2.86 16.08 -13.51
CA PRO A 103 -4.17 15.75 -14.05
C PRO A 103 -5.16 15.25 -12.99
N LEU A 104 -4.74 14.35 -12.10
CA LEU A 104 -5.59 13.83 -11.03
C LEU A 104 -5.99 14.90 -10.02
N LEU A 105 -5.07 15.79 -9.65
CA LEU A 105 -5.35 16.93 -8.77
C LEU A 105 -6.49 17.77 -9.38
N LYS A 106 -6.42 18.10 -10.67
CA LYS A 106 -7.48 18.85 -11.36
C LYS A 106 -8.81 18.14 -11.40
N ILE A 107 -8.80 16.81 -11.58
CA ILE A 107 -10.01 16.00 -11.56
C ILE A 107 -10.63 15.98 -10.16
N GLU A 108 -9.82 15.75 -9.12
CA GLU A 108 -10.31 15.72 -7.74
C GLU A 108 -10.85 17.08 -7.28
N ASP A 109 -10.18 18.17 -7.67
CA ASP A 109 -10.63 19.53 -7.40
C ASP A 109 -11.99 19.80 -8.03
N ALA A 110 -12.15 19.42 -9.31
CA ALA A 110 -13.43 19.54 -10.02
C ALA A 110 -14.54 18.67 -9.42
N LEU A 111 -14.20 17.53 -8.80
CA LEU A 111 -15.13 16.65 -8.09
C LEU A 111 -15.39 17.08 -6.64
N GLY A 112 -14.66 18.07 -6.12
CA GLY A 112 -14.76 18.52 -4.74
C GLY A 112 -14.24 17.52 -3.69
N ILE A 113 -13.35 16.60 -4.09
CA ILE A 113 -12.76 15.56 -3.20
C ILE A 113 -11.25 15.74 -2.98
N TYR A 114 -10.63 16.76 -3.55
CA TYR A 114 -9.22 17.06 -3.34
C TYR A 114 -8.93 17.34 -1.86
N SER A 115 -7.79 16.87 -1.38
CA SER A 115 -7.37 16.97 0.05
C SER A 115 -8.34 16.30 1.04
N THR A 116 -9.04 15.26 0.61
CA THR A 116 -9.98 14.50 1.45
C THR A 116 -9.60 13.02 1.54
N LEU A 117 -10.13 12.33 2.56
CA LEU A 117 -9.93 10.88 2.68
C LEU A 117 -10.47 10.09 1.45
N PRO A 118 -11.67 10.36 0.89
CA PRO A 118 -12.11 9.73 -0.34
C PRO A 118 -11.20 10.00 -1.54
N GLY A 119 -10.64 11.20 -1.67
CA GLY A 119 -9.70 11.55 -2.75
C GLY A 119 -8.48 10.66 -2.73
N ILE A 120 -7.72 10.63 -1.63
CA ILE A 120 -6.52 9.79 -1.54
C ILE A 120 -6.82 8.30 -1.71
N ILE A 121 -7.98 7.79 -1.25
CA ILE A 121 -8.43 6.43 -1.49
C ILE A 121 -8.65 6.18 -2.98
N LEU A 122 -9.28 7.12 -3.69
CA LEU A 122 -9.50 7.03 -5.13
C LEU A 122 -8.17 6.99 -5.89
N VAL A 123 -7.22 7.85 -5.55
CA VAL A 123 -5.89 7.89 -6.18
C VAL A 123 -5.16 6.55 -6.02
N HIS A 124 -5.10 6.01 -4.81
CA HIS A 124 -4.49 4.69 -4.58
C HIS A 124 -5.22 3.56 -5.32
N THR A 125 -6.53 3.66 -5.46
CA THR A 125 -7.33 2.70 -6.25
C THR A 125 -6.98 2.79 -7.73
N ILE A 126 -6.90 4.00 -8.29
CA ILE A 126 -6.56 4.23 -9.71
C ILE A 126 -5.18 3.66 -10.06
N PHE A 127 -4.17 3.91 -9.22
CA PHE A 127 -2.81 3.42 -9.50
C PHE A 127 -2.62 1.93 -9.20
N GLY A 128 -3.32 1.38 -8.20
CA GLY A 128 -3.21 -0.04 -7.86
C GLY A 128 -3.96 -0.95 -8.82
N MET A 129 -5.15 -0.53 -9.29
CA MET A 129 -6.03 -1.35 -10.11
C MET A 129 -5.41 -1.92 -11.38
N PRO A 130 -4.63 -1.19 -12.20
CA PRO A 130 -4.10 -1.71 -13.44
C PRO A 130 -3.19 -2.93 -13.26
N ILE A 131 -2.17 -2.81 -12.43
CA ILE A 131 -1.21 -3.91 -12.18
C ILE A 131 -1.90 -5.11 -11.52
N LEU A 132 -2.79 -4.88 -10.56
CA LEU A 132 -3.54 -5.94 -9.91
C LEU A 132 -4.49 -6.65 -10.89
N THR A 133 -5.12 -5.91 -11.80
CA THR A 133 -5.96 -6.50 -12.86
C THR A 133 -5.15 -7.45 -13.74
N LEU A 134 -3.91 -7.09 -14.12
CA LEU A 134 -3.03 -7.95 -14.89
C LEU A 134 -2.62 -9.21 -14.11
N ILE A 135 -2.32 -9.06 -12.81
CA ILE A 135 -1.96 -10.17 -11.92
C ILE A 135 -3.14 -11.15 -11.80
N PHE A 136 -4.34 -10.67 -11.51
CA PHE A 136 -5.53 -11.51 -11.44
C PHE A 136 -5.85 -12.18 -12.79
N ARG A 137 -5.84 -11.43 -13.89
CA ARG A 137 -6.08 -11.97 -15.23
C ARG A 137 -5.11 -13.09 -15.56
N ASN A 138 -3.81 -12.91 -15.30
CA ASN A 138 -2.80 -13.91 -15.59
C ASN A 138 -3.02 -15.19 -14.75
N PHE A 139 -3.37 -15.04 -13.49
CA PHE A 139 -3.74 -16.17 -12.63
C PHE A 139 -4.98 -16.90 -13.18
N TYR A 140 -6.04 -16.18 -13.52
CA TYR A 140 -7.29 -16.77 -13.99
C TYR A 140 -7.13 -17.51 -15.33
N VAL A 141 -6.32 -16.99 -16.25
CA VAL A 141 -5.98 -17.67 -17.51
C VAL A 141 -5.25 -19.00 -17.27
N SER A 142 -4.55 -19.15 -16.14
CA SER A 142 -3.89 -20.42 -15.78
C SER A 142 -4.83 -21.47 -15.21
N LEU A 143 -6.06 -21.12 -14.83
CA LEU A 143 -7.05 -22.07 -14.33
C LEU A 143 -7.60 -22.96 -15.46
N PRO A 144 -7.98 -24.21 -15.17
CA PRO A 144 -8.61 -25.10 -16.15
C PRO A 144 -9.90 -24.50 -16.71
N ILE A 145 -9.94 -24.24 -18.01
CA ILE A 145 -11.11 -23.64 -18.69
C ILE A 145 -12.38 -24.49 -18.53
N ASP A 146 -12.23 -25.80 -18.33
CA ASP A 146 -13.35 -26.70 -18.23
C ASP A 146 -14.19 -26.48 -16.97
N LEU A 147 -13.59 -25.98 -15.88
CA LEU A 147 -14.34 -25.55 -14.69
C LEU A 147 -15.29 -24.39 -15.00
N PHE A 148 -14.83 -23.43 -15.81
CA PHE A 148 -15.67 -22.33 -16.25
C PHE A 148 -16.78 -22.78 -17.19
N LYS A 149 -16.48 -23.70 -18.14
CA LYS A 149 -17.47 -24.24 -19.07
C LYS A 149 -18.56 -25.04 -18.32
N ALA A 150 -18.16 -25.91 -17.37
CA ALA A 150 -19.10 -26.68 -16.55
C ALA A 150 -20.03 -25.72 -15.78
N ALA A 151 -19.49 -24.72 -15.08
CA ALA A 151 -20.29 -23.75 -14.37
C ALA A 151 -21.27 -22.97 -15.28
N ARG A 152 -20.90 -22.74 -16.56
CA ARG A 152 -21.78 -22.14 -17.56
C ARG A 152 -22.93 -23.08 -17.98
N ILE A 153 -22.66 -24.37 -18.14
CA ILE A 153 -23.66 -25.40 -18.48
C ILE A 153 -24.67 -25.53 -17.34
N ASP A 154 -24.21 -25.44 -16.08
CA ASP A 154 -25.05 -25.47 -14.88
C ASP A 154 -25.87 -24.17 -14.67
N GLY A 155 -25.92 -23.27 -15.68
CA GLY A 155 -26.70 -22.03 -15.65
C GLY A 155 -26.06 -20.89 -14.84
N GLY A 156 -24.74 -20.95 -14.61
CA GLY A 156 -23.97 -19.89 -13.97
C GLY A 156 -23.91 -18.63 -14.85
N ASN A 157 -24.32 -17.50 -14.29
CA ASN A 157 -24.09 -16.18 -14.89
C ASN A 157 -22.78 -15.57 -14.40
N PHE A 158 -22.44 -14.36 -14.91
CA PHE A 158 -21.21 -13.65 -14.56
C PHE A 158 -20.96 -13.60 -13.03
N ILE A 159 -21.95 -13.14 -12.28
CA ILE A 159 -21.83 -12.92 -10.83
C ILE A 159 -21.76 -14.26 -10.07
N LYS A 160 -22.61 -15.23 -10.42
CA LYS A 160 -22.62 -16.54 -9.76
C LYS A 160 -21.29 -17.28 -9.94
N ILE A 161 -20.77 -17.33 -11.17
CA ILE A 161 -19.47 -17.96 -11.43
C ILE A 161 -18.35 -17.22 -10.70
N PHE A 162 -18.36 -15.89 -10.69
CA PHE A 162 -17.37 -15.11 -9.96
C PHE A 162 -17.36 -15.43 -8.47
N LEU A 163 -18.53 -15.35 -7.82
CA LEU A 163 -18.64 -15.51 -6.37
C LEU A 163 -18.41 -16.96 -5.89
N TYR A 164 -18.96 -17.95 -6.60
CA TYR A 164 -18.98 -19.33 -6.13
C TYR A 164 -17.88 -20.22 -6.70
N VAL A 165 -17.26 -19.83 -7.81
CA VAL A 165 -16.17 -20.60 -8.45
C VAL A 165 -14.86 -19.85 -8.39
N ILE A 166 -14.82 -18.63 -8.91
CA ILE A 166 -13.56 -17.88 -9.11
C ILE A 166 -13.00 -17.37 -7.78
N ILE A 167 -13.80 -16.69 -6.95
CA ILE A 167 -13.33 -16.15 -5.66
C ILE A 167 -12.74 -17.23 -4.74
N PRO A 168 -13.40 -18.39 -4.50
CA PRO A 168 -12.80 -19.44 -3.69
C PRO A 168 -11.45 -19.95 -4.20
N MET A 169 -11.29 -20.02 -5.53
CA MET A 169 -10.03 -20.42 -6.17
C MET A 169 -8.97 -19.33 -6.17
N SER A 170 -9.37 -18.07 -5.97
CA SER A 170 -8.50 -16.89 -6.04
C SER A 170 -7.69 -16.64 -4.76
N ALA A 171 -7.91 -17.39 -3.68
CA ALA A 171 -7.27 -17.13 -2.39
C ALA A 171 -5.74 -16.92 -2.48
N PRO A 172 -4.95 -17.72 -3.22
CA PRO A 172 -3.50 -17.52 -3.30
C PRO A 172 -3.14 -16.19 -3.95
N ILE A 173 -3.78 -15.84 -5.06
CA ILE A 173 -3.46 -14.61 -5.79
C ILE A 173 -4.01 -13.36 -5.09
N THR A 174 -5.15 -13.49 -4.40
CA THR A 174 -5.71 -12.41 -3.59
C THR A 174 -4.77 -12.03 -2.45
N ILE A 175 -4.14 -13.00 -1.79
CA ILE A 175 -3.15 -12.74 -0.75
C ILE A 175 -1.96 -11.96 -1.34
N VAL A 176 -1.44 -12.36 -2.50
CA VAL A 176 -0.36 -11.64 -3.18
C VAL A 176 -0.77 -10.22 -3.52
N ALA A 177 -1.97 -10.03 -4.08
CA ALA A 177 -2.51 -8.72 -4.44
C ALA A 177 -2.66 -7.81 -3.21
N VAL A 178 -3.18 -8.34 -2.08
CA VAL A 178 -3.32 -7.61 -0.82
C VAL A 178 -1.94 -7.18 -0.28
N ILE A 179 -0.95 -8.08 -0.27
CA ILE A 179 0.40 -7.77 0.21
C ILE A 179 1.01 -6.64 -0.61
N LEU A 180 0.97 -6.76 -1.94
CA LEU A 180 1.52 -5.75 -2.84
C LEU A 180 0.84 -4.40 -2.62
N GLN A 181 -0.47 -4.39 -2.51
CA GLN A 181 -1.23 -3.16 -2.36
C GLN A 181 -1.05 -2.52 -0.98
N VAL A 182 -1.10 -3.31 0.10
CA VAL A 182 -0.83 -2.80 1.46
C VAL A 182 0.56 -2.19 1.54
N THR A 183 1.57 -2.90 1.03
CA THR A 183 2.96 -2.43 1.07
C THR A 183 3.14 -1.17 0.22
N GLY A 184 2.53 -1.12 -0.98
CA GLY A 184 2.61 0.02 -1.87
C GLY A 184 1.97 1.27 -1.26
N ILE A 185 0.76 1.15 -0.70
CA ILE A 185 0.04 2.29 -0.10
C ILE A 185 0.71 2.74 1.20
N TRP A 186 1.10 1.80 2.08
CA TRP A 186 1.72 2.14 3.35
C TRP A 186 3.03 2.90 3.19
N ASN A 187 3.85 2.52 2.21
CA ASN A 187 5.15 3.14 1.95
C ASN A 187 5.05 4.39 1.05
N ASP A 188 3.87 4.70 0.51
CA ASP A 188 3.73 5.88 -0.32
C ASP A 188 3.90 7.16 0.49
N PHE A 189 4.70 8.06 -0.06
CA PHE A 189 4.93 9.39 0.47
C PHE A 189 4.32 10.47 -0.43
N LEU A 190 4.53 10.35 -1.74
CA LEU A 190 4.23 11.42 -2.69
C LEU A 190 2.72 11.65 -2.84
N LEU A 191 1.95 10.58 -3.01
CA LEU A 191 0.50 10.70 -3.14
C LEU A 191 -0.12 11.16 -1.81
N GLY A 192 0.37 10.64 -0.68
CA GLY A 192 -0.01 11.10 0.65
C GLY A 192 0.26 12.58 0.87
N LEU A 193 1.44 13.07 0.45
CA LEU A 193 1.80 14.48 0.57
C LEU A 193 0.88 15.39 -0.26
N VAL A 194 0.51 14.96 -1.47
CA VAL A 194 -0.25 15.80 -2.42
C VAL A 194 -1.76 15.72 -2.19
N PHE A 195 -2.30 14.52 -1.92
CA PHE A 195 -3.75 14.27 -1.98
C PHE A 195 -4.43 14.08 -0.63
N ALA A 196 -3.69 13.76 0.46
CA ALA A 196 -4.33 13.45 1.74
C ALA A 196 -4.86 14.68 2.50
N GLY A 197 -4.34 15.87 2.23
CA GLY A 197 -4.63 17.06 3.04
C GLY A 197 -4.01 16.99 4.43
N ARG A 198 -4.18 18.04 5.23
CA ARG A 198 -3.56 18.13 6.56
C ARG A 198 -4.08 17.09 7.54
N ASP A 199 -5.40 16.88 7.55
CA ASP A 199 -6.07 16.05 8.55
C ASP A 199 -5.88 14.55 8.31
N ASN A 200 -5.51 14.16 7.07
CA ASN A 200 -5.39 12.76 6.65
C ASN A 200 -3.95 12.36 6.30
N GLN A 201 -2.95 13.15 6.68
CA GLN A 201 -1.54 12.84 6.37
C GLN A 201 -1.16 11.44 6.85
N PRO A 202 -0.65 10.56 5.95
CA PRO A 202 -0.21 9.23 6.33
C PRO A 202 1.08 9.26 7.14
N MET A 203 1.41 8.13 7.74
CA MET A 203 2.56 7.99 8.62
C MET A 203 3.90 8.36 7.97
N THR A 204 4.06 8.09 6.67
CA THR A 204 5.25 8.45 5.88
C THR A 204 5.43 9.97 5.75
N VAL A 205 4.35 10.72 5.56
CA VAL A 205 4.38 12.19 5.52
C VAL A 205 4.69 12.75 6.90
N GLN A 206 4.09 12.21 7.95
CA GLN A 206 4.40 12.63 9.32
C GLN A 206 5.83 12.31 9.72
N LEU A 207 6.36 11.13 9.35
CA LEU A 207 7.77 10.79 9.54
C LEU A 207 8.68 11.83 8.87
N ASN A 208 8.41 12.17 7.62
CA ASN A 208 9.19 13.20 6.92
C ASN A 208 9.16 14.54 7.65
N ASN A 209 7.98 14.96 8.14
CA ASN A 209 7.83 16.21 8.88
C ASN A 209 8.56 16.20 10.23
N ILE A 210 8.68 15.05 10.90
CA ILE A 210 9.45 14.90 12.15
C ILE A 210 10.95 15.00 11.86
N VAL A 211 11.43 14.32 10.81
CA VAL A 211 12.86 14.27 10.47
C VAL A 211 13.35 15.62 9.90
N GLN A 212 12.51 16.34 9.17
CA GLN A 212 12.82 17.68 8.66
C GLN A 212 12.49 18.76 9.70
N VAL A 213 13.28 18.81 10.76
CA VAL A 213 13.13 19.87 11.78
C VAL A 213 13.72 21.17 11.27
N ASP A 214 12.86 22.11 10.89
CA ASP A 214 13.28 23.46 10.46
C ASP A 214 13.71 24.33 11.64
N TYR A 215 13.21 24.05 12.86
CA TYR A 215 13.50 24.82 14.08
C TYR A 215 13.80 23.87 15.24
N GLY A 216 15.02 23.94 15.76
CA GLY A 216 15.42 23.20 16.96
C GLY A 216 16.65 22.33 16.76
N VAL A 217 16.88 21.44 17.71
CA VAL A 217 18.00 20.50 17.69
C VAL A 217 17.50 19.18 17.13
N ALA A 218 18.13 18.68 16.06
CA ALA A 218 17.83 17.37 15.51
C ALA A 218 18.05 16.27 16.57
N GLU A 219 17.04 15.45 16.80
CA GLU A 219 17.06 14.34 17.74
C GLU A 219 17.16 13.01 16.97
N TYR A 220 18.36 12.65 16.58
CA TYR A 220 18.62 11.46 15.74
C TYR A 220 18.11 10.15 16.34
N ASN A 221 18.02 10.02 17.66
CA ASN A 221 17.43 8.86 18.32
C ASN A 221 15.91 8.80 18.08
N VAL A 222 15.23 9.94 18.12
CA VAL A 222 13.79 10.05 17.80
C VAL A 222 13.54 9.75 16.33
N ASP A 223 14.36 10.29 15.42
CA ASP A 223 14.25 10.03 13.98
C ASP A 223 14.40 8.54 13.66
N MET A 224 15.37 7.87 14.29
CA MET A 224 15.58 6.44 14.11
C MET A 224 14.42 5.61 14.67
N SER A 225 13.90 5.99 15.84
CA SER A 225 12.73 5.34 16.45
C SER A 225 11.49 5.51 15.59
N ALA A 226 11.25 6.72 15.07
CA ALA A 226 10.14 7.05 14.17
C ALA A 226 10.21 6.23 12.87
N THR A 227 11.40 6.13 12.29
CA THR A 227 11.63 5.32 11.08
C THR A 227 11.37 3.84 11.32
N ILE A 228 11.84 3.30 12.45
CA ILE A 228 11.58 1.89 12.80
C ILE A 228 10.09 1.66 13.00
N LEU A 229 9.39 2.52 13.78
CA LEU A 229 7.95 2.41 14.01
C LEU A 229 7.16 2.42 12.69
N THR A 230 7.53 3.29 11.75
CA THR A 230 6.88 3.36 10.43
C THR A 230 7.10 2.08 9.62
N SER A 231 8.27 1.47 9.74
CA SER A 231 8.65 0.24 9.02
C SER A 231 8.04 -1.02 9.61
N LEU A 232 7.57 -1.01 10.87
CA LEU A 232 7.06 -2.22 11.53
C LEU A 232 5.85 -2.82 10.82
N VAL A 233 4.96 -2.00 10.27
CA VAL A 233 3.74 -2.50 9.62
C VAL A 233 4.04 -3.28 8.33
N PRO A 234 4.79 -2.74 7.35
CA PRO A 234 5.17 -3.52 6.18
C PRO A 234 6.00 -4.76 6.54
N LEU A 235 6.89 -4.68 7.52
CA LEU A 235 7.64 -5.84 8.01
C LEU A 235 6.71 -6.92 8.59
N PHE A 236 5.76 -6.53 9.42
CA PHE A 236 4.77 -7.44 9.99
C PHE A 236 3.92 -8.13 8.92
N VAL A 237 3.44 -7.35 7.95
CA VAL A 237 2.71 -7.88 6.78
C VAL A 237 3.57 -8.87 6.02
N TYR A 238 4.84 -8.56 5.77
CA TYR A 238 5.78 -9.45 5.09
C TYR A 238 6.02 -10.77 5.87
N PHE A 239 6.27 -10.69 7.18
CA PHE A 239 6.52 -11.90 8.00
C PHE A 239 5.30 -12.83 8.07
N ILE A 240 4.10 -12.28 8.24
CA ILE A 240 2.87 -13.09 8.30
C ILE A 240 2.58 -13.72 6.94
N SER A 241 2.76 -12.94 5.88
CA SER A 241 2.35 -13.32 4.52
C SER A 241 3.42 -14.07 3.74
N GLY A 242 4.69 -14.08 4.18
CA GLY A 242 5.82 -14.64 3.42
C GLY A 242 5.59 -16.08 2.96
N ARG A 243 5.05 -16.95 3.81
CA ARG A 243 4.71 -18.33 3.46
C ARG A 243 3.62 -18.44 2.38
N TRP A 244 2.68 -17.50 2.35
CA TRP A 244 1.60 -17.46 1.37
C TRP A 244 2.05 -16.86 0.06
N PHE A 245 2.92 -15.86 0.13
CA PHE A 245 3.55 -15.22 -1.02
C PHE A 245 4.34 -16.23 -1.87
N VAL A 246 5.19 -17.04 -1.22
CA VAL A 246 5.94 -18.10 -1.91
C VAL A 246 5.02 -19.12 -2.57
N ARG A 247 3.95 -19.55 -1.90
CA ARG A 247 2.97 -20.49 -2.46
C ARG A 247 2.18 -19.88 -3.62
N GLY A 248 1.83 -18.60 -3.54
CA GLY A 248 1.08 -17.90 -4.60
C GLY A 248 1.89 -17.73 -5.89
N ILE A 249 3.17 -17.37 -5.78
CA ILE A 249 4.08 -17.27 -6.92
C ILE A 249 4.38 -18.65 -7.52
N ALA A 250 4.65 -19.66 -6.67
CA ALA A 250 4.91 -21.02 -7.14
C ALA A 250 3.72 -21.62 -7.89
N ALA A 251 2.49 -21.36 -7.45
CA ALA A 251 1.28 -21.82 -8.15
C ALA A 251 1.13 -21.19 -9.55
N GLY A 252 1.66 -19.99 -9.78
CA GLY A 252 1.71 -19.33 -11.09
C GLY A 252 2.88 -19.77 -11.98
N ALA A 253 3.96 -20.30 -11.38
CA ALA A 253 5.20 -20.64 -12.09
C ALA A 253 5.28 -22.12 -12.54
N ILE A 254 4.42 -23.02 -12.04
CA ILE A 254 4.50 -24.48 -12.29
C ILE A 254 3.86 -24.89 -13.65
N LYS A 255 3.67 -24.00 -14.59
CA LYS A 255 3.30 -24.32 -15.98
C LYS A 255 4.28 -23.71 -16.96
N GLY A 256 5.53 -24.16 -16.88
CA GLY A 256 6.50 -24.10 -17.95
C GLY A 256 6.82 -25.53 -18.39
#